data_aeb4847c21472fbf9953218d94b4406e
#
_entry.id   aeb4847c21472fbf9953218d94b4406e
#
_cell.length_a   1.000
_cell.length_b   1.000
_cell.length_c   1.000
_cell.angle_alpha   90.00
_cell.angle_beta   90.00
_cell.angle_gamma   90.00
#
_symmetry.space_group_name_H-M   'P 1'
#
loop_
_entity.id
_entity.type
_entity.pdbx_description
1 polymer ?
#
loop_
_entity_poly.entity_id
_entity_poly.type
_entity_poly.pdbx_seq_one_letter_code
_entity_poly.pdbx_strand_id
1 'polypeptide(L)'
;PRGALITLGNHPYRHRVILPDLDDPERILRPVNYLRSQPGHGSCIVTRDSVRLGVISVSGNLYMNAGRPAFSEVDAALHSLKDRVDHVLVDMHAEATSEKIAMGWHLDGKVSAIVGTHTHVQTADERVLPGGTAYISDLVMTGPYDSVLGRDKSAVLKKLRTAMPARLEVAENDVRACGVVV
;
A
#
# COMPACT_ATOMS: atom_id res chain seq x y z
N PRO A 1 12.06 -13.76 7.12
CA PRO A 1 11.20 -14.90 6.83
C PRO A 1 11.12 -15.10 5.32
N ARG A 2 11.41 -16.32 4.84
CA ARG A 2 11.17 -16.64 3.42
C ARG A 2 9.66 -16.61 3.18
N GLY A 3 9.21 -15.80 2.20
CA GLY A 3 7.79 -15.70 1.82
C GLY A 3 7.06 -14.44 2.27
N ALA A 4 7.77 -13.41 2.75
CA ALA A 4 7.19 -12.09 2.98
C ALA A 4 7.51 -11.18 1.79
N LEU A 5 6.49 -10.54 1.22
CA LEU A 5 6.61 -9.48 0.23
C LEU A 5 6.25 -8.14 0.90
N ILE A 6 7.04 -7.12 0.63
CA ILE A 6 6.82 -5.76 1.15
C ILE A 6 6.35 -4.88 0.00
N THR A 7 5.19 -4.26 0.14
CA THR A 7 4.76 -3.17 -0.72
C THR A 7 5.15 -1.84 -0.08
N LEU A 8 5.83 -1.00 -0.84
CA LEU A 8 6.20 0.34 -0.40
C LEU A 8 5.14 1.36 -0.84
N GLY A 9 4.87 2.32 0.03
CA GLY A 9 3.99 3.43 -0.31
C GLY A 9 4.72 4.55 -1.06
N ASN A 10 4.40 5.78 -0.69
CA ASN A 10 4.89 7.00 -1.35
C ASN A 10 6.34 7.41 -0.98
N HIS A 11 7.06 6.61 -0.19
CA HIS A 11 8.43 6.92 0.24
C HIS A 11 9.48 5.86 -0.16
N PRO A 12 9.42 5.20 -1.34
CA PRO A 12 10.33 4.09 -1.67
C PRO A 12 11.79 4.54 -1.78
N TYR A 13 12.04 5.82 -2.08
CA TYR A 13 13.39 6.35 -2.30
C TYR A 13 13.88 7.28 -1.19
N ARG A 14 13.20 7.30 -0.03
CA ARG A 14 13.58 8.17 1.10
C ARG A 14 15.00 7.90 1.60
N HIS A 15 15.41 6.65 1.59
CA HIS A 15 16.74 6.20 1.99
C HIS A 15 17.39 5.43 0.83
N ARG A 16 18.52 5.91 0.32
CA ARG A 16 19.22 5.30 -0.82
C ARG A 16 19.69 3.87 -0.58
N VAL A 17 19.85 3.47 0.66
CA VAL A 17 20.27 2.12 1.04
C VAL A 17 19.32 1.02 0.53
N ILE A 18 18.05 1.36 0.24
CA ILE A 18 17.07 0.40 -0.27
C ILE A 18 17.23 0.09 -1.78
N LEU A 19 17.96 0.92 -2.53
CA LEU A 19 18.00 0.80 -3.99
C LEU A 19 18.43 -0.59 -4.49
N PRO A 20 19.46 -1.24 -3.92
CA PRO A 20 19.83 -2.60 -4.33
C PRO A 20 18.73 -3.65 -4.06
N ASP A 21 17.92 -3.45 -3.01
CA ASP A 21 16.86 -4.39 -2.65
C ASP A 21 15.64 -4.26 -3.57
N LEU A 22 15.45 -3.10 -4.23
CA LEU A 22 14.35 -2.86 -5.16
C LEU A 22 14.48 -3.63 -6.48
N ASP A 23 15.64 -4.18 -6.78
CA ASP A 23 15.87 -5.01 -7.98
C ASP A 23 15.31 -6.43 -7.80
N ASP A 24 14.97 -6.83 -6.57
CA ASP A 24 14.33 -8.11 -6.27
C ASP A 24 12.81 -7.94 -6.12
N PRO A 25 12.03 -8.19 -7.19
CA PRO A 25 10.58 -7.98 -7.16
C PRO A 25 9.83 -9.00 -6.27
N GLU A 26 10.46 -10.11 -5.90
CA GLU A 26 9.84 -11.10 -5.01
C GLU A 26 9.92 -10.70 -3.53
N ARG A 27 10.63 -9.63 -3.23
CA ARG A 27 10.80 -9.12 -1.86
C ARG A 27 10.19 -7.76 -1.62
N ILE A 28 10.38 -6.83 -2.55
CA ILE A 28 9.96 -5.44 -2.36
C ILE A 28 9.37 -4.88 -3.65
N LEU A 29 8.17 -4.28 -3.53
CA LEU A 29 7.52 -3.54 -4.62
C LEU A 29 7.40 -2.06 -4.29
N ARG A 30 7.72 -1.21 -5.27
CA ARG A 30 7.35 0.20 -5.28
C ARG A 30 6.02 0.40 -6.01
N PRO A 31 5.35 1.56 -5.93
CA PRO A 31 4.12 1.77 -6.70
C PRO A 31 4.34 1.64 -8.23
N VAL A 32 3.44 0.91 -8.89
CA VAL A 32 3.52 0.60 -10.33
C VAL A 32 3.41 1.86 -11.20
N ASN A 33 2.71 2.88 -10.72
CA ASN A 33 2.49 4.15 -11.41
C ASN A 33 3.60 5.20 -11.16
N TYR A 34 4.73 4.81 -10.60
CA TYR A 34 5.95 5.62 -10.63
C TYR A 34 6.60 5.59 -12.01
N LEU A 35 7.52 6.54 -12.29
CA LEU A 35 8.16 6.63 -13.60
C LEU A 35 8.93 5.33 -13.92
N ARG A 36 8.86 4.89 -15.17
CA ARG A 36 9.52 3.64 -15.61
C ARG A 36 11.04 3.68 -15.48
N SER A 37 11.62 4.88 -15.51
CA SER A 37 13.06 5.10 -15.31
C SER A 37 13.52 4.99 -13.84
N GLN A 38 12.59 4.93 -12.89
CA GLN A 38 12.90 4.79 -11.47
C GLN A 38 13.18 3.31 -11.14
N PRO A 39 14.16 3.02 -10.25
CA PRO A 39 14.48 1.66 -9.83
C PRO A 39 13.30 0.90 -9.23
N GLY A 40 13.31 -0.41 -9.36
CA GLY A 40 12.35 -1.31 -8.75
C GLY A 40 11.13 -1.63 -9.60
N HIS A 41 10.34 -2.56 -9.11
CA HIS A 41 9.17 -3.14 -9.77
C HIS A 41 7.89 -2.78 -9.04
N GLY A 42 6.77 -2.67 -9.77
CA GLY A 42 5.46 -2.32 -9.19
C GLY A 42 4.51 -3.49 -9.06
N SER A 43 4.87 -4.64 -9.62
CA SER A 43 4.13 -5.89 -9.52
C SER A 43 5.07 -7.08 -9.58
N CYS A 44 4.63 -8.20 -9.00
CA CYS A 44 5.35 -9.48 -9.07
C CYS A 44 4.38 -10.66 -9.02
N ILE A 45 4.92 -11.86 -9.20
CA ILE A 45 4.22 -13.13 -8.96
C ILE A 45 4.96 -13.86 -7.85
N VAL A 46 4.25 -14.19 -6.79
CA VAL A 46 4.75 -15.03 -5.70
C VAL A 46 4.08 -16.39 -5.81
N THR A 47 4.88 -17.45 -5.83
CA THR A 47 4.36 -18.83 -5.87
C THR A 47 4.59 -19.51 -4.53
N ARG A 48 3.53 -20.08 -3.96
CA ARG A 48 3.60 -20.91 -2.76
C ARG A 48 2.63 -22.08 -2.87
N ASP A 49 3.12 -23.27 -2.57
CA ASP A 49 2.30 -24.49 -2.57
C ASP A 49 1.44 -24.65 -3.86
N SER A 50 2.06 -24.37 -5.02
CA SER A 50 1.44 -24.37 -6.35
C SER A 50 0.43 -23.26 -6.63
N VAL A 51 0.14 -22.36 -5.69
CA VAL A 51 -0.69 -21.18 -5.90
C VAL A 51 0.17 -20.00 -6.34
N ARG A 52 -0.21 -19.34 -7.41
CA ARG A 52 0.47 -18.16 -7.97
C ARG A 52 -0.33 -16.90 -7.62
N LEU A 53 0.22 -16.08 -6.75
CA LEU A 53 -0.36 -14.80 -6.36
C LEU A 53 0.34 -13.66 -7.11
N GLY A 54 -0.40 -12.92 -7.92
CA GLY A 54 0.01 -11.64 -8.45
C GLY A 54 -0.17 -10.56 -7.37
N VAL A 55 0.84 -9.73 -7.15
CA VAL A 55 0.74 -8.59 -6.24
C VAL A 55 1.06 -7.32 -7.01
N ILE A 56 0.22 -6.30 -6.86
CA ILE A 56 0.38 -4.98 -7.47
C ILE A 56 0.39 -3.94 -6.35
N SER A 57 1.43 -3.12 -6.28
CA SER A 57 1.44 -1.92 -5.45
C SER A 57 1.12 -0.70 -6.33
N VAL A 58 0.23 0.17 -5.89
CA VAL A 58 -0.15 1.39 -6.62
C VAL A 58 -0.30 2.57 -5.66
N SER A 59 0.17 3.75 -6.08
CA SER A 59 -0.01 4.99 -5.33
C SER A 59 -1.16 5.82 -5.90
N GLY A 60 -1.96 6.44 -5.02
CA GLY A 60 -2.95 7.42 -5.44
C GLY A 60 -2.32 8.61 -6.17
N ASN A 61 -3.13 9.32 -6.93
CA ASN A 61 -2.74 10.56 -7.59
C ASN A 61 -3.25 11.80 -6.83
N LEU A 62 -4.40 11.68 -6.14
CA LEU A 62 -4.95 12.78 -5.35
C LEU A 62 -4.11 13.03 -4.10
N TYR A 63 -3.59 14.24 -3.98
CA TYR A 63 -2.71 14.68 -2.86
C TYR A 63 -1.39 13.92 -2.74
N MET A 64 -1.02 13.13 -3.76
CA MET A 64 0.19 12.32 -3.79
C MET A 64 0.98 12.53 -5.08
N ASN A 65 2.30 12.40 -4.99
CA ASN A 65 3.20 12.63 -6.13
C ASN A 65 3.50 11.33 -6.89
N ALA A 66 2.47 10.65 -7.38
CA ALA A 66 2.66 9.55 -8.32
C ALA A 66 2.82 10.13 -9.74
N GLY A 67 3.81 9.64 -10.47
CA GLY A 67 4.17 10.22 -11.78
C GLY A 67 3.22 9.88 -12.91
N ARG A 68 2.38 8.82 -12.79
CA ARG A 68 1.51 8.28 -13.85
C ARG A 68 0.11 7.98 -13.29
N PRO A 69 -0.94 7.95 -14.14
CA PRO A 69 -2.30 7.68 -13.69
C PRO A 69 -2.45 6.27 -13.07
N ALA A 70 -2.97 6.20 -11.83
CA ALA A 70 -3.07 4.96 -11.07
C ALA A 70 -3.91 3.89 -11.80
N PHE A 71 -5.09 4.25 -12.30
CA PHE A 71 -6.03 3.31 -12.91
C PHE A 71 -5.47 2.64 -14.17
N SER A 72 -4.93 3.42 -15.11
CA SER A 72 -4.35 2.87 -16.34
C SER A 72 -3.11 2.01 -16.08
N GLU A 73 -2.31 2.35 -15.07
CA GLU A 73 -1.12 1.56 -14.74
C GLU A 73 -1.48 0.24 -14.03
N VAL A 74 -2.52 0.23 -13.22
CA VAL A 74 -3.04 -1.01 -12.64
C VAL A 74 -3.64 -1.91 -13.74
N ASP A 75 -4.42 -1.36 -14.67
CA ASP A 75 -4.93 -2.13 -15.80
C ASP A 75 -3.82 -2.75 -16.65
N ALA A 76 -2.76 -1.99 -16.92
CA ALA A 76 -1.59 -2.50 -17.63
C ALA A 76 -0.86 -3.62 -16.86
N ALA A 77 -0.72 -3.47 -15.54
CA ALA A 77 -0.13 -4.50 -14.68
C ALA A 77 -0.99 -5.77 -14.66
N LEU A 78 -2.31 -5.64 -14.53
CA LEU A 78 -3.25 -6.76 -14.58
C LEU A 78 -3.16 -7.49 -15.92
N HIS A 79 -3.10 -6.76 -17.02
CA HIS A 79 -2.93 -7.35 -18.35
C HIS A 79 -1.64 -8.18 -18.44
N SER A 80 -0.54 -7.72 -17.83
CA SER A 80 0.73 -8.45 -17.82
C SER A 80 0.71 -9.70 -16.94
N LEU A 81 -0.17 -9.77 -15.94
CA LEU A 81 -0.36 -10.91 -15.04
C LEU A 81 -1.39 -11.92 -15.55
N LYS A 82 -2.18 -11.55 -16.55
CA LYS A 82 -3.26 -12.39 -17.09
C LYS A 82 -2.74 -13.76 -17.49
N ASP A 83 -3.49 -14.78 -17.16
CA ASP A 83 -3.20 -16.20 -17.42
C ASP A 83 -1.91 -16.76 -16.75
N ARG A 84 -1.26 -15.94 -15.93
CA ARG A 84 -0.01 -16.28 -15.24
C ARG A 84 -0.19 -16.49 -13.74
N VAL A 85 -1.32 -16.05 -13.19
CA VAL A 85 -1.61 -16.06 -11.74
C VAL A 85 -2.98 -16.65 -11.47
N ASP A 86 -3.16 -17.22 -10.29
CA ASP A 86 -4.43 -17.78 -9.85
C ASP A 86 -5.24 -16.74 -9.04
N HIS A 87 -4.56 -15.82 -8.36
CA HIS A 87 -5.13 -14.73 -7.58
C HIS A 87 -4.36 -13.43 -7.80
N VAL A 88 -5.03 -12.29 -7.57
CA VAL A 88 -4.39 -10.97 -7.58
C VAL A 88 -4.76 -10.21 -6.31
N LEU A 89 -3.74 -9.63 -5.66
CA LEU A 89 -3.87 -8.67 -4.57
C LEU A 89 -3.36 -7.30 -5.03
N VAL A 90 -4.14 -6.26 -4.77
CA VAL A 90 -3.75 -4.86 -5.03
C VAL A 90 -3.62 -4.12 -3.70
N ASP A 91 -2.45 -3.53 -3.46
CA ASP A 91 -2.22 -2.54 -2.40
C ASP A 91 -2.41 -1.14 -2.97
N MET A 92 -3.52 -0.49 -2.60
CA MET A 92 -3.85 0.89 -2.99
C MET A 92 -3.38 1.87 -1.91
N HIS A 93 -2.16 2.37 -2.06
CA HIS A 93 -1.55 3.32 -1.14
C HIS A 93 -1.97 4.74 -1.49
N ALA A 94 -3.02 5.27 -0.87
CA ALA A 94 -3.62 6.55 -1.21
C ALA A 94 -4.10 7.35 -0.01
N GLU A 95 -3.97 8.67 -0.08
CA GLU A 95 -4.53 9.61 0.90
C GLU A 95 -6.06 9.67 0.78
N ALA A 96 -6.58 9.86 -0.45
CA ALA A 96 -7.99 10.07 -0.66
C ALA A 96 -8.81 8.76 -0.57
N THR A 97 -9.73 8.68 0.39
CA THR A 97 -10.67 7.56 0.53
C THR A 97 -11.51 7.36 -0.73
N SER A 98 -11.92 8.45 -1.39
CA SER A 98 -12.67 8.39 -2.67
C SER A 98 -11.90 7.67 -3.76
N GLU A 99 -10.59 7.86 -3.85
CA GLU A 99 -9.73 7.21 -4.84
C GLU A 99 -9.57 5.71 -4.52
N LYS A 100 -9.46 5.33 -3.25
CA LYS A 100 -9.44 3.93 -2.82
C LYS A 100 -10.74 3.21 -3.17
N ILE A 101 -11.89 3.82 -2.84
CA ILE A 101 -13.21 3.26 -3.15
C ILE A 101 -13.42 3.16 -4.66
N ALA A 102 -13.02 4.18 -5.43
CA ALA A 102 -13.12 4.16 -6.89
C ALA A 102 -12.27 3.04 -7.51
N MET A 103 -11.06 2.80 -6.99
CA MET A 103 -10.22 1.67 -7.41
C MET A 103 -10.88 0.34 -7.06
N GLY A 104 -11.53 0.22 -5.91
CA GLY A 104 -12.32 -0.93 -5.52
C GLY A 104 -13.38 -1.28 -6.55
N TRP A 105 -14.21 -0.30 -6.93
CA TRP A 105 -15.25 -0.48 -7.94
C TRP A 105 -14.68 -0.75 -9.35
N HIS A 106 -13.57 -0.10 -9.70
CA HIS A 106 -12.92 -0.32 -10.99
C HIS A 106 -12.42 -1.76 -11.17
N LEU A 107 -11.96 -2.36 -10.10
CA LEU A 107 -11.34 -3.70 -10.11
C LEU A 107 -12.27 -4.81 -9.62
N ASP A 108 -13.52 -4.47 -9.27
CA ASP A 108 -14.48 -5.47 -8.79
C ASP A 108 -14.71 -6.59 -9.81
N GLY A 109 -14.55 -7.83 -9.38
CA GLY A 109 -14.59 -9.02 -10.23
C GLY A 109 -13.34 -9.27 -11.07
N LYS A 110 -12.33 -8.41 -11.03
CA LYS A 110 -11.08 -8.55 -11.80
C LYS A 110 -9.91 -9.02 -10.93
N VAL A 111 -9.98 -8.86 -9.63
CA VAL A 111 -8.94 -9.21 -8.66
C VAL A 111 -9.55 -9.90 -7.44
N SER A 112 -8.73 -10.66 -6.70
CA SER A 112 -9.20 -11.35 -5.50
C SER A 112 -9.39 -10.40 -4.34
N ALA A 113 -8.48 -9.42 -4.16
CA ALA A 113 -8.58 -8.46 -3.07
C ALA A 113 -7.92 -7.12 -3.40
N ILE A 114 -8.46 -6.06 -2.80
CA ILE A 114 -7.89 -4.71 -2.78
C ILE A 114 -7.84 -4.26 -1.32
N VAL A 115 -6.65 -3.87 -0.89
CA VAL A 115 -6.41 -3.36 0.45
C VAL A 115 -5.89 -1.93 0.34
N GLY A 116 -6.50 -1.01 1.08
CA GLY A 116 -6.00 0.35 1.19
C GLY A 116 -4.93 0.48 2.25
N THR A 117 -4.02 1.43 2.05
CA THR A 117 -2.96 1.80 3.00
C THR A 117 -2.73 3.31 2.99
N HIS A 118 -1.84 3.84 3.79
CA HIS A 118 -1.37 5.22 3.90
C HIS A 118 -1.90 5.99 5.11
N THR A 119 -3.19 5.95 5.43
CA THR A 119 -3.76 6.88 6.43
C THR A 119 -3.42 6.52 7.87
N HIS A 120 -2.85 5.32 8.10
CA HIS A 120 -2.47 4.79 9.42
C HIS A 120 -3.66 4.56 10.37
N VAL A 121 -4.89 4.61 9.87
CA VAL A 121 -6.10 4.38 10.66
C VAL A 121 -6.92 3.26 10.01
N GLN A 122 -7.12 2.17 10.75
CA GLN A 122 -7.95 1.06 10.26
C GLN A 122 -9.38 1.53 10.04
N THR A 123 -9.92 1.22 8.86
CA THR A 123 -11.33 1.41 8.57
C THR A 123 -12.13 0.15 8.92
N ALA A 124 -13.44 0.30 9.07
CA ALA A 124 -14.39 -0.78 9.37
C ALA A 124 -15.36 -0.98 8.20
N ASP A 125 -14.86 -0.86 6.98
CA ASP A 125 -15.63 -0.98 5.75
C ASP A 125 -15.27 -2.21 4.92
N GLU A 126 -14.63 -3.19 5.59
CA GLU A 126 -14.29 -4.47 4.98
C GLU A 126 -15.55 -5.17 4.44
N ARG A 127 -15.46 -5.62 3.20
CA ARG A 127 -16.59 -6.26 2.50
C ARG A 127 -16.13 -7.04 1.28
N VAL A 128 -17.01 -7.90 0.80
CA VAL A 128 -16.90 -8.47 -0.54
C VAL A 128 -17.79 -7.61 -1.46
N LEU A 129 -17.21 -7.08 -2.52
CA LEU A 129 -17.92 -6.32 -3.54
C LEU A 129 -18.80 -7.25 -4.39
N PRO A 130 -19.82 -6.73 -5.11
CA PRO A 130 -20.76 -7.55 -5.88
C PRO A 130 -20.11 -8.48 -6.93
N GLY A 131 -18.97 -8.09 -7.52
CA GLY A 131 -18.19 -8.91 -8.44
C GLY A 131 -17.30 -9.96 -7.77
N GLY A 132 -17.27 -10.01 -6.44
CA GLY A 132 -16.54 -11.00 -5.66
C GLY A 132 -15.18 -10.54 -5.12
N THR A 133 -14.76 -9.30 -5.39
CA THR A 133 -13.49 -8.77 -4.87
C THR A 133 -13.59 -8.41 -3.40
N ALA A 134 -12.67 -8.92 -2.57
CA ALA A 134 -12.53 -8.48 -1.18
C ALA A 134 -11.94 -7.06 -1.12
N TYR A 135 -12.50 -6.20 -0.27
CA TYR A 135 -12.13 -4.78 -0.19
C TYR A 135 -12.09 -4.25 1.24
N ILE A 136 -11.11 -3.41 1.52
CA ILE A 136 -11.05 -2.56 2.70
C ILE A 136 -10.33 -1.24 2.35
N SER A 137 -10.85 -0.10 2.84
CA SER A 137 -10.28 1.23 2.53
C SER A 137 -8.92 1.48 3.17
N ASP A 138 -8.66 0.99 4.38
CA ASP A 138 -7.32 1.07 4.98
C ASP A 138 -7.09 -0.07 5.98
N LEU A 139 -5.98 -0.77 5.80
CA LEU A 139 -5.56 -1.89 6.66
C LEU A 139 -5.13 -1.45 8.02
N VAL A 140 -4.46 -0.30 8.09
CA VAL A 140 -3.97 0.25 9.33
C VAL A 140 -2.46 0.50 9.41
N MET A 141 -2.00 0.82 10.61
CA MET A 141 -0.59 0.90 10.99
C MET A 141 -0.23 -0.28 11.88
N THR A 142 0.87 -0.97 11.59
CA THR A 142 1.55 -1.80 12.58
C THR A 142 2.54 -0.91 13.33
N GLY A 143 2.30 -0.69 14.62
CA GLY A 143 3.09 0.24 15.42
C GLY A 143 2.39 0.75 16.68
N PRO A 144 2.89 1.83 17.30
CA PRO A 144 2.36 2.36 18.56
C PRO A 144 1.04 3.12 18.36
N TYR A 145 0.01 2.73 19.11
CA TYR A 145 -1.33 3.33 19.06
C TYR A 145 -1.56 4.43 20.09
N ASP A 146 -0.83 4.41 21.21
CA ASP A 146 -0.80 5.57 22.13
C ASP A 146 0.04 6.71 21.55
N SER A 147 -0.43 7.24 20.41
CA SER A 147 0.33 8.14 19.52
C SER A 147 -0.59 9.01 18.67
N VAL A 148 0.00 9.90 17.87
CA VAL A 148 -0.67 10.49 16.72
C VAL A 148 -0.04 9.88 15.46
N LEU A 149 -0.72 8.90 14.88
CA LEU A 149 -0.26 8.17 13.67
C LEU A 149 1.18 7.63 13.81
N GLY A 150 1.51 7.07 15.01
CA GLY A 150 2.82 6.52 15.32
C GLY A 150 3.83 7.51 15.87
N ARG A 151 3.49 8.81 16.02
CA ARG A 151 4.38 9.85 16.54
C ARG A 151 4.00 10.28 17.95
N ASP A 152 5.01 10.71 18.73
CA ASP A 152 4.78 11.22 20.08
C ASP A 152 3.73 12.34 20.09
N LYS A 153 2.74 12.21 20.97
CA LYS A 153 1.58 13.11 21.06
C LYS A 153 1.99 14.55 21.38
N SER A 154 2.94 14.74 22.29
CA SER A 154 3.32 16.07 22.78
C SER A 154 3.98 16.88 21.67
N ALA A 155 4.87 16.28 20.92
CA ALA A 155 5.56 16.90 19.79
C ALA A 155 4.58 17.26 18.64
N VAL A 156 3.65 16.35 18.31
CA VAL A 156 2.63 16.58 17.28
C VAL A 156 1.69 17.71 17.70
N LEU A 157 1.16 17.65 18.94
CA LEU A 157 0.26 18.68 19.46
C LEU A 157 0.93 20.07 19.51
N LYS A 158 2.20 20.13 19.95
CA LYS A 158 2.97 21.37 19.92
C LYS A 158 3.05 21.93 18.50
N LYS A 159 3.45 21.10 17.53
CA LYS A 159 3.55 21.52 16.13
C LYS A 159 2.23 22.02 15.56
N LEU A 160 1.12 21.31 15.79
CA LEU A 160 -0.19 21.68 15.25
C LEU A 160 -0.77 22.95 15.91
N ARG A 161 -0.56 23.12 17.22
CA ARG A 161 -1.07 24.28 17.97
C ARG A 161 -0.29 25.56 17.72
N THR A 162 0.99 25.45 17.42
CA THR A 162 1.87 26.63 17.30
C THR A 162 2.34 26.91 15.87
N ALA A 163 2.09 25.99 14.93
CA ALA A 163 2.65 25.99 13.56
C ALA A 163 4.20 26.02 13.54
N MET A 164 4.87 25.81 14.68
CA MET A 164 6.32 25.81 14.77
C MET A 164 6.89 24.43 14.46
N PRO A 165 8.07 24.35 13.82
CA PRO A 165 8.75 23.08 13.60
C PRO A 165 8.96 22.33 14.92
N ALA A 166 8.73 21.00 14.90
CA ALA A 166 9.04 20.11 15.99
C ALA A 166 9.61 18.81 15.44
N ARG A 167 10.58 18.23 16.13
CA ARG A 167 11.07 16.89 15.82
C ARG A 167 10.01 15.88 16.26
N LEU A 168 9.54 15.08 15.32
CA LEU A 168 8.50 14.08 15.56
C LEU A 168 9.16 12.72 15.80
N GLU A 169 9.37 12.37 17.07
CA GLU A 169 9.87 11.05 17.47
C GLU A 169 8.78 10.00 17.30
N VAL A 170 9.20 8.74 17.18
CA VAL A 170 8.29 7.59 17.16
C VAL A 170 7.81 7.35 18.60
N ALA A 171 6.51 7.13 18.77
CA ALA A 171 5.95 6.73 20.06
C ALA A 171 6.30 5.27 20.39
N GLU A 172 6.22 4.86 21.66
CA GLU A 172 6.68 3.54 22.10
C GLU A 172 5.60 2.69 22.75
N ASN A 173 4.45 3.29 23.11
CA ASN A 173 3.41 2.62 23.90
C ASN A 173 2.28 2.05 23.03
N ASP A 174 1.60 1.00 23.53
CA ASP A 174 0.47 0.32 22.91
C ASP A 174 0.80 -0.15 21.47
N VAL A 175 1.89 -0.92 21.35
CA VAL A 175 2.32 -1.44 20.04
C VAL A 175 1.40 -2.58 19.61
N ARG A 176 0.82 -2.42 18.41
CA ARG A 176 -0.10 -3.40 17.80
C ARG A 176 0.39 -3.85 16.43
N ALA A 177 0.16 -5.12 16.11
CA ALA A 177 0.25 -5.65 14.75
C ALA A 177 -1.17 -5.84 14.22
N CYS A 178 -1.49 -5.20 13.11
CA CYS A 178 -2.81 -5.24 12.53
C CYS A 178 -2.74 -5.69 11.06
N GLY A 179 -3.84 -6.22 10.57
CA GLY A 179 -3.92 -6.73 9.22
C GLY A 179 -5.29 -7.33 8.90
N VAL A 180 -5.40 -7.96 7.75
CA VAL A 180 -6.60 -8.67 7.29
C VAL A 180 -6.21 -10.06 6.80
N VAL A 181 -7.13 -11.00 6.92
CA VAL A 181 -7.06 -12.32 6.29
C VAL A 181 -8.05 -12.33 5.12
N VAL A 182 -7.58 -12.71 3.96
CA VAL A 182 -8.37 -12.80 2.72
C VAL A 182 -8.44 -14.26 2.29
#